data_0628e67fe6998c1e9f4b62c0a0ab8906
#
_entry.id   0628e67fe6998c1e9f4b62c0a0ab8906
#
_cell.length_a   1.000
_cell.length_b   1.000
_cell.length_c   1.000
_cell.angle_alpha   90.00
_cell.angle_beta   90.00
_cell.angle_gamma   90.00
#
_symmetry.space_group_name_H-M   'P 1'
#
loop_
_entity.id
_entity.type
_entity.pdbx_description
1 polymer ?
#
loop_
_entity_poly.entity_id
_entity_poly.type
_entity_poly.pdbx_seq_one_letter_code
_entity_poly.pdbx_strand_id
1 'polypeptide(L)'
;MSKTPAIEERENGPLVVKGITHLRLPDGSEVEAKPVMALCRCGESKNKPFCDGSHSDAGFESRGGKPAGRDRLLTYEGKEISVTFNPLLCSHAAQCNKIASHVFDAKKRPWITPDEGTVEDVKAVVAACPSGALAIAEAEVPHLTVEDRPQIQVERNGPYWILDVPSPVGLQAENMSERKYVLCRCGKSGNKPYCDGTHHDVKWK
;
A
#
# COMPACT_ATOMS: atom_id res chain seq x y z
N MET A 1 5.66 11.68 26.41
CA MET A 1 5.80 10.23 26.16
C MET A 1 5.40 9.99 24.72
N SER A 2 6.34 9.67 23.85
CA SER A 2 6.07 9.30 22.45
C SER A 2 5.24 8.00 22.51
N LYS A 3 3.96 8.07 22.13
CA LYS A 3 3.16 6.86 21.98
C LYS A 3 3.65 6.15 20.73
N THR A 4 3.95 4.87 20.84
CA THR A 4 4.28 4.04 19.67
C THR A 4 3.21 4.20 18.61
N PRO A 5 3.57 4.50 17.35
CA PRO A 5 2.59 4.65 16.28
C PRO A 5 1.84 3.33 16.09
N ALA A 6 0.52 3.43 15.89
CA ALA A 6 -0.34 2.27 15.72
C ALA A 6 -1.54 2.58 14.83
N ILE A 7 -1.95 1.59 14.06
CA ILE A 7 -3.22 1.59 13.32
C ILE A 7 -4.05 0.43 13.87
N GLU A 8 -5.27 0.71 14.30
CA GLU A 8 -6.23 -0.27 14.76
C GLU A 8 -7.42 -0.32 13.80
N GLU A 9 -7.79 -1.50 13.42
CA GLU A 9 -8.97 -1.74 12.60
C GLU A 9 -10.21 -1.85 13.51
N ARG A 10 -11.20 -0.99 13.32
CA ARG A 10 -12.51 -1.16 13.96
C ARG A 10 -13.38 -2.06 13.10
N GLU A 11 -13.97 -3.07 13.70
CA GLU A 11 -14.86 -3.97 12.97
C GLU A 11 -16.00 -3.16 12.32
N ASN A 12 -16.18 -3.36 11.02
CA ASN A 12 -17.13 -2.66 10.15
C ASN A 12 -17.11 -1.11 10.29
N GLY A 13 -15.95 -0.58 10.65
CA GLY A 13 -15.75 0.83 10.95
C GLY A 13 -14.42 1.38 10.41
N PRO A 14 -13.96 2.53 10.93
CA PRO A 14 -12.76 3.21 10.46
C PRO A 14 -11.45 2.49 10.85
N LEU A 15 -10.35 3.01 10.31
CA LEU A 15 -9.03 2.80 10.86
C LEU A 15 -8.79 3.84 11.96
N VAL A 16 -8.51 3.40 13.17
CA VAL A 16 -8.13 4.27 14.28
C VAL A 16 -6.61 4.37 14.32
N VAL A 17 -6.11 5.57 14.09
CA VAL A 17 -4.68 5.87 13.95
C VAL A 17 -4.21 6.62 15.18
N LYS A 18 -3.13 6.18 15.79
CA LYS A 18 -2.53 6.77 17.00
C LYS A 18 -1.05 7.03 16.80
N GLY A 19 -0.53 8.12 17.37
CA GLY A 19 0.90 8.41 17.38
C GLY A 19 1.52 8.68 16.01
N ILE A 20 0.72 8.90 14.98
CA ILE A 20 1.20 9.30 13.65
C ILE A 20 1.47 10.80 13.67
N THR A 21 2.64 11.19 13.19
CA THR A 21 3.07 12.60 13.18
C THR A 21 2.86 13.28 11.83
N HIS A 22 2.75 12.51 10.76
CA HIS A 22 2.61 13.02 9.39
C HIS A 22 1.47 12.34 8.65
N LEU A 23 0.48 13.14 8.26
CA LEU A 23 -0.61 12.75 7.36
C LEU A 23 -0.57 13.67 6.15
N ARG A 24 -0.10 13.15 5.02
CA ARG A 24 0.01 13.91 3.76
C ARG A 24 -1.22 13.67 2.89
N LEU A 25 -1.81 14.75 2.39
CA LEU A 25 -2.94 14.72 1.46
C LEU A 25 -2.48 14.55 0.00
N PRO A 26 -3.42 14.26 -0.93
CA PRO A 26 -3.09 14.05 -2.35
C PRO A 26 -2.55 15.27 -3.09
N ASP A 27 -2.72 16.46 -2.56
CA ASP A 27 -2.17 17.72 -3.07
C ASP A 27 -0.77 18.02 -2.52
N GLY A 28 -0.23 17.13 -1.67
CA GLY A 28 1.06 17.27 -1.02
C GLY A 28 1.03 18.05 0.29
N SER A 29 -0.10 18.64 0.66
CA SER A 29 -0.25 19.32 1.95
C SER A 29 -0.22 18.32 3.12
N GLU A 30 0.27 18.76 4.26
CA GLU A 30 0.24 17.99 5.50
C GLU A 30 -0.92 18.45 6.39
N VAL A 31 -1.64 17.50 6.95
CA VAL A 31 -2.64 17.76 7.98
C VAL A 31 -1.99 17.65 9.34
N GLU A 32 -2.30 18.62 10.22
CA GLU A 32 -1.88 18.53 11.61
C GLU A 32 -2.43 17.25 12.24
N ALA A 33 -1.51 16.36 12.61
CA ALA A 33 -1.86 15.06 13.16
C ALA A 33 -2.36 15.23 14.59
N LYS A 34 -3.58 14.76 14.85
CA LYS A 34 -4.12 14.66 16.20
C LYS A 34 -3.61 13.40 16.88
N PRO A 35 -3.53 13.36 18.22
CA PRO A 35 -3.09 12.18 18.96
C PRO A 35 -3.84 10.88 18.60
N VAL A 36 -5.11 11.02 18.20
CA VAL A 36 -5.96 9.93 17.69
C VAL A 36 -6.77 10.46 16.51
N MET A 37 -6.75 9.75 15.40
CA MET A 37 -7.53 10.06 14.20
C MET A 37 -8.31 8.82 13.76
N ALA A 38 -9.51 9.02 13.22
CA ALA A 38 -10.31 7.98 12.58
C ALA A 38 -10.32 8.21 11.07
N LEU A 39 -9.69 7.31 10.30
CA LEU A 39 -9.61 7.41 8.85
C LEU A 39 -10.68 6.54 8.18
N CYS A 40 -11.32 7.11 7.16
CA CYS A 40 -12.33 6.42 6.38
C CYS A 40 -11.71 5.28 5.56
N ARG A 41 -12.35 4.10 5.60
CA ARG A 41 -12.03 2.97 4.72
C ARG A 41 -13.23 2.35 4.01
N CYS A 42 -14.43 2.89 4.22
CA CYS A 42 -15.63 2.48 3.49
C CYS A 42 -15.78 3.17 2.12
N GLY A 43 -15.08 4.29 1.91
CA GLY A 43 -15.14 5.07 0.69
C GLY A 43 -16.26 6.12 0.63
N GLU A 44 -17.19 6.12 1.60
CA GLU A 44 -18.43 6.90 1.54
C GLU A 44 -18.43 8.17 2.41
N SER A 45 -17.39 8.39 3.23
CA SER A 45 -17.28 9.61 4.05
C SER A 45 -17.31 10.87 3.17
N LYS A 46 -18.03 11.88 3.62
CA LYS A 46 -18.07 13.23 3.04
C LYS A 46 -16.91 14.11 3.54
N ASN A 47 -16.19 13.65 4.57
CA ASN A 47 -15.08 14.35 5.20
C ASN A 47 -13.74 13.61 4.99
N LYS A 48 -13.54 13.00 3.80
CA LYS A 48 -12.29 12.27 3.50
C LYS A 48 -11.04 13.13 3.71
N PRO A 49 -9.97 12.58 4.28
CA PRO A 49 -9.72 11.19 4.62
C PRO A 49 -10.34 10.73 5.94
N PHE A 50 -10.98 11.59 6.70
CA PHE A 50 -11.52 11.25 8.02
C PHE A 50 -12.86 10.53 7.95
N CYS A 51 -13.13 9.73 8.97
CA CYS A 51 -14.41 9.06 9.14
C CYS A 51 -15.46 10.05 9.69
N ASP A 52 -16.66 9.99 9.12
CA ASP A 52 -17.82 10.77 9.55
C ASP A 52 -19.02 9.90 9.98
N GLY A 53 -18.81 8.58 10.07
CA GLY A 53 -19.86 7.63 10.43
C GLY A 53 -20.62 7.00 9.26
N SER A 54 -20.44 7.48 8.02
CA SER A 54 -21.14 6.98 6.82
C SER A 54 -20.94 5.47 6.56
N HIS A 55 -19.95 4.82 7.18
CA HIS A 55 -19.74 3.38 7.07
C HIS A 55 -20.95 2.56 7.56
N SER A 56 -21.67 3.05 8.56
CA SER A 56 -22.87 2.39 9.10
C SER A 56 -24.02 2.38 8.08
N ASP A 57 -24.31 3.53 7.48
CA ASP A 57 -25.39 3.67 6.49
C ASP A 57 -25.05 2.95 5.19
N ALA A 58 -23.76 2.89 4.85
CA ALA A 58 -23.25 2.21 3.66
C ALA A 58 -23.19 0.69 3.80
N GLY A 59 -23.48 0.11 4.96
CA GLY A 59 -23.36 -1.31 5.22
C GLY A 59 -21.94 -1.84 4.99
N PHE A 60 -20.92 -1.07 5.40
CA PHE A 60 -19.53 -1.46 5.18
C PHE A 60 -19.14 -2.66 6.02
N GLU A 61 -18.51 -3.64 5.38
CA GLU A 61 -17.95 -4.83 6.03
C GLU A 61 -16.43 -4.84 5.97
N SER A 62 -15.80 -5.13 7.12
CA SER A 62 -14.34 -5.21 7.27
C SER A 62 -13.73 -6.37 6.51
N ARG A 63 -14.49 -7.39 6.23
CA ARG A 63 -14.08 -8.63 5.57
C ARG A 63 -14.97 -8.94 4.37
N GLY A 64 -14.65 -9.99 3.67
CA GLY A 64 -15.40 -10.43 2.51
C GLY A 64 -14.77 -9.96 1.19
N GLY A 65 -15.26 -10.54 0.10
CA GLY A 65 -14.72 -10.38 -1.23
C GLY A 65 -13.65 -11.41 -1.57
N LYS A 66 -13.16 -11.34 -2.81
CA LYS A 66 -12.09 -12.19 -3.33
C LYS A 66 -10.92 -11.28 -3.71
N PRO A 67 -9.72 -11.53 -3.18
CA PRO A 67 -8.52 -10.77 -3.55
C PRO A 67 -8.25 -10.82 -5.05
N ALA A 68 -7.81 -9.71 -5.63
CA ALA A 68 -7.45 -9.63 -7.05
C ALA A 68 -6.22 -10.48 -7.38
N GLY A 69 -5.25 -10.56 -6.46
CA GLY A 69 -4.04 -11.38 -6.59
C GLY A 69 -4.07 -12.64 -5.74
N ARG A 70 -3.17 -13.56 -6.04
CA ARG A 70 -2.92 -14.76 -5.22
C ARG A 70 -1.67 -14.56 -4.38
N ASP A 71 -1.67 -15.11 -3.15
CA ASP A 71 -0.47 -15.17 -2.34
C ASP A 71 0.51 -16.20 -2.91
N ARG A 72 1.51 -15.71 -3.59
CA ARG A 72 2.63 -16.50 -4.13
C ARG A 72 3.80 -15.58 -4.46
N LEU A 73 4.97 -16.04 -4.17
CA LEU A 73 6.18 -15.32 -4.54
C LEU A 73 6.64 -15.76 -5.95
N LEU A 74 6.68 -14.82 -6.87
CA LEU A 74 7.20 -15.00 -8.22
C LEU A 74 8.58 -14.37 -8.29
N THR A 75 9.58 -15.13 -8.76
CA THR A 75 10.94 -14.65 -8.97
C THR A 75 11.20 -14.41 -10.46
N TYR A 76 11.78 -13.28 -10.77
CA TYR A 76 12.26 -12.88 -12.09
C TYR A 76 13.76 -12.71 -12.01
N GLU A 77 14.48 -13.70 -12.54
CA GLU A 77 15.91 -13.74 -12.45
C GLU A 77 16.55 -12.77 -13.46
N GLY A 78 17.63 -12.11 -13.04
CA GLY A 78 18.52 -11.31 -13.86
C GLY A 78 19.97 -11.65 -13.52
N LYS A 79 20.91 -11.24 -14.36
CA LYS A 79 22.35 -11.56 -14.23
C LYS A 79 22.98 -10.89 -13.01
N GLU A 80 22.59 -9.66 -12.72
CA GLU A 80 23.15 -8.87 -11.62
C GLU A 80 22.18 -8.70 -10.46
N ILE A 81 20.87 -8.72 -10.74
CA ILE A 81 19.82 -8.50 -9.75
C ILE A 81 18.56 -9.26 -10.13
N SER A 82 17.96 -9.95 -9.17
CA SER A 82 16.69 -10.65 -9.34
C SER A 82 15.59 -9.96 -8.56
N VAL A 83 14.36 -9.98 -9.09
CA VAL A 83 13.20 -9.32 -8.52
C VAL A 83 12.17 -10.33 -8.10
N THR A 84 11.66 -10.21 -6.87
CA THR A 84 10.47 -10.95 -6.44
C THR A 84 9.22 -10.09 -6.51
N PHE A 85 8.10 -10.73 -6.79
CA PHE A 85 6.79 -10.09 -6.86
C PHE A 85 5.72 -10.97 -6.21
N ASN A 86 4.97 -10.39 -5.27
CA ASN A 86 3.78 -11.04 -4.73
C ASN A 86 2.51 -10.35 -5.25
N PRO A 87 1.71 -11.02 -6.11
CA PRO A 87 0.48 -10.44 -6.66
C PRO A 87 -0.57 -10.05 -5.64
N LEU A 88 -0.64 -10.75 -4.49
CA LEU A 88 -1.60 -10.43 -3.42
C LEU A 88 -1.37 -9.03 -2.84
N LEU A 89 -0.10 -8.61 -2.74
CA LEU A 89 0.28 -7.32 -2.16
C LEU A 89 0.14 -6.16 -3.14
N CYS A 90 0.00 -6.43 -4.45
CA CYS A 90 0.01 -5.38 -5.46
C CYS A 90 -1.26 -4.51 -5.43
N SER A 91 -1.11 -3.22 -5.19
CA SER A 91 -2.19 -2.22 -5.22
C SER A 91 -2.38 -1.56 -6.58
N HIS A 92 -1.65 -2.01 -7.61
CA HIS A 92 -1.68 -1.47 -8.97
C HIS A 92 -1.36 0.04 -9.07
N ALA A 93 -0.52 0.57 -8.17
CA ALA A 93 -0.11 1.98 -8.16
C ALA A 93 0.70 2.41 -9.40
N ALA A 94 1.12 1.46 -10.24
CA ALA A 94 1.86 1.64 -11.48
C ALA A 94 3.20 2.41 -11.36
N GLN A 95 3.77 2.53 -10.16
CA GLN A 95 5.07 3.19 -9.96
C GLN A 95 6.19 2.47 -10.72
N CYS A 96 6.16 1.14 -10.77
CA CYS A 96 7.12 0.34 -11.51
C CYS A 96 7.18 0.71 -12.99
N ASN A 97 6.02 0.81 -13.66
CA ASN A 97 5.97 1.18 -15.06
C ASN A 97 6.33 2.66 -15.30
N LYS A 98 5.99 3.56 -14.37
CA LYS A 98 6.34 4.99 -14.49
C LYS A 98 7.85 5.24 -14.39
N ILE A 99 8.55 4.48 -13.54
CA ILE A 99 9.99 4.67 -13.28
C ILE A 99 10.84 3.94 -14.30
N ALA A 100 10.53 2.65 -14.56
CA ALA A 100 11.34 1.80 -15.44
C ALA A 100 10.45 0.91 -16.32
N SER A 101 9.73 1.51 -17.28
CA SER A 101 8.83 0.79 -18.18
C SER A 101 9.55 -0.21 -19.10
N HIS A 102 10.86 -0.06 -19.33
CA HIS A 102 11.68 -1.01 -20.08
C HIS A 102 11.90 -2.32 -19.29
N VAL A 103 12.01 -2.24 -17.96
CA VAL A 103 12.13 -3.41 -17.06
C VAL A 103 10.76 -3.97 -16.65
N PHE A 104 9.79 -3.08 -16.37
CA PHE A 104 8.48 -3.44 -15.81
C PHE A 104 7.35 -3.10 -16.79
N ASP A 105 7.06 -4.01 -17.71
CA ASP A 105 6.03 -3.81 -18.73
C ASP A 105 4.90 -4.84 -18.59
N ALA A 106 3.76 -4.42 -18.07
CA ALA A 106 2.59 -5.29 -17.88
C ALA A 106 2.02 -5.88 -19.19
N LYS A 107 2.42 -5.36 -20.37
CA LYS A 107 2.01 -5.87 -21.69
C LYS A 107 2.90 -7.02 -22.17
N LYS A 108 4.10 -7.18 -21.60
CA LYS A 108 5.05 -8.25 -21.93
C LYS A 108 4.81 -9.51 -21.10
N ARG A 109 5.42 -10.61 -21.53
CA ARG A 109 5.53 -11.88 -20.77
C ARG A 109 6.93 -12.45 -20.98
N PRO A 110 7.76 -12.57 -19.94
CA PRO A 110 7.53 -12.08 -18.58
C PRO A 110 7.37 -10.55 -18.53
N TRP A 111 6.64 -10.04 -17.53
CA TRP A 111 6.37 -8.60 -17.41
C TRP A 111 7.45 -7.84 -16.64
N ILE A 112 8.33 -8.57 -15.95
CA ILE A 112 9.55 -8.06 -15.32
C ILE A 112 10.73 -8.72 -16.02
N THR A 113 11.63 -7.90 -16.55
CA THR A 113 12.85 -8.29 -17.27
C THR A 113 14.04 -7.51 -16.70
N PRO A 114 14.65 -7.99 -15.58
CA PRO A 114 15.65 -7.20 -14.85
C PRO A 114 16.85 -6.81 -15.72
N ASP A 115 17.26 -7.66 -16.66
CA ASP A 115 18.40 -7.42 -17.56
C ASP A 115 18.15 -6.35 -18.64
N GLU A 116 16.91 -5.86 -18.78
CA GLU A 116 16.60 -4.74 -19.71
C GLU A 116 16.86 -3.35 -19.11
N GLY A 117 17.29 -3.28 -17.84
CA GLY A 117 17.65 -2.03 -17.17
C GLY A 117 18.88 -2.16 -16.28
N THR A 118 19.15 -1.14 -15.49
CA THR A 118 20.25 -1.13 -14.53
C THR A 118 19.80 -1.64 -13.15
N VAL A 119 20.76 -2.02 -12.30
CA VAL A 119 20.51 -2.34 -10.89
C VAL A 119 19.84 -1.18 -10.17
N GLU A 120 20.22 0.04 -10.51
CA GLU A 120 19.66 1.28 -9.95
C GLU A 120 18.19 1.48 -10.34
N ASP A 121 17.80 1.16 -11.58
CA ASP A 121 16.40 1.19 -12.02
C ASP A 121 15.54 0.24 -11.18
N VAL A 122 16.01 -0.99 -10.99
CA VAL A 122 15.32 -2.00 -10.18
C VAL A 122 15.19 -1.52 -8.73
N LYS A 123 16.28 -1.05 -8.13
CA LYS A 123 16.28 -0.52 -6.75
C LYS A 123 15.33 0.66 -6.60
N ALA A 124 15.32 1.59 -7.55
CA ALA A 124 14.42 2.74 -7.53
C ALA A 124 12.94 2.31 -7.58
N VAL A 125 12.62 1.32 -8.41
CA VAL A 125 11.26 0.77 -8.50
C VAL A 125 10.86 0.06 -7.21
N VAL A 126 11.71 -0.78 -6.64
CA VAL A 126 11.43 -1.48 -5.37
C VAL A 126 11.23 -0.47 -4.25
N ALA A 127 12.05 0.58 -4.19
CA ALA A 127 11.91 1.65 -3.22
C ALA A 127 10.58 2.41 -3.38
N ALA A 128 10.16 2.67 -4.61
CA ALA A 128 8.93 3.41 -4.93
C ALA A 128 7.65 2.56 -4.86
N CYS A 129 7.76 1.22 -4.80
CA CYS A 129 6.59 0.35 -4.69
C CYS A 129 5.89 0.58 -3.35
N PRO A 130 4.68 1.18 -3.30
CA PRO A 130 4.09 1.62 -2.03
C PRO A 130 3.59 0.46 -1.17
N SER A 131 3.29 -0.68 -1.78
CA SER A 131 2.75 -1.85 -1.09
C SER A 131 3.82 -2.87 -0.67
N GLY A 132 5.07 -2.69 -1.12
CA GLY A 132 6.11 -3.69 -0.91
C GLY A 132 5.90 -5.00 -1.69
N ALA A 133 5.02 -4.99 -2.71
CA ALA A 133 4.79 -6.16 -3.55
C ALA A 133 6.01 -6.57 -4.38
N LEU A 134 6.92 -5.64 -4.64
CA LEU A 134 8.20 -5.88 -5.32
C LEU A 134 9.33 -5.81 -4.29
N ALA A 135 10.25 -6.77 -4.37
CA ALA A 135 11.47 -6.80 -3.58
C ALA A 135 12.64 -7.37 -4.38
N ILE A 136 13.86 -7.22 -3.88
CA ILE A 136 15.05 -7.84 -4.45
C ILE A 136 15.19 -9.23 -3.85
N ALA A 137 15.46 -10.24 -4.69
CA ALA A 137 15.42 -11.65 -4.31
C ALA A 137 16.55 -12.07 -3.35
N GLU A 138 17.72 -11.44 -3.42
CA GLU A 138 18.95 -11.93 -2.78
C GLU A 138 19.48 -11.02 -1.67
N ALA A 139 18.87 -9.89 -1.42
CA ALA A 139 19.28 -8.96 -0.38
C ALA A 139 18.10 -8.56 0.48
N GLU A 140 18.32 -8.46 1.77
CA GLU A 140 17.47 -7.64 2.65
C GLU A 140 17.64 -6.18 2.24
N VAL A 141 17.08 -5.80 1.10
CA VAL A 141 16.93 -4.39 0.81
C VAL A 141 15.79 -3.92 1.68
N PRO A 142 16.08 -3.07 2.67
CA PRO A 142 15.00 -2.42 3.39
C PRO A 142 14.14 -1.73 2.34
N HIS A 143 12.86 -2.03 2.33
CA HIS A 143 11.90 -1.24 1.57
C HIS A 143 12.05 0.18 2.10
N LEU A 144 12.79 1.02 1.38
CA LEU A 144 13.19 2.32 1.87
C LEU A 144 11.96 3.14 2.16
N THR A 145 11.77 3.44 3.41
CA THR A 145 11.00 4.58 3.80
C THR A 145 11.80 5.79 3.40
N VAL A 146 11.18 6.73 2.73
CA VAL A 146 11.86 7.96 2.30
C VAL A 146 12.33 8.76 3.52
N GLU A 147 11.75 8.53 4.68
CA GLU A 147 12.09 9.15 5.96
C GLU A 147 11.81 8.16 7.10
N ASP A 148 12.70 8.09 8.09
CA ASP A 148 12.53 7.30 9.32
C ASP A 148 11.51 7.97 10.26
N ARG A 149 10.29 8.12 9.79
CA ARG A 149 9.19 8.66 10.59
C ARG A 149 7.86 8.01 10.22
N PRO A 150 7.01 7.72 11.21
CA PRO A 150 5.68 7.17 10.96
C PRO A 150 4.84 8.13 10.13
N GLN A 151 4.42 7.67 8.94
CA GLN A 151 3.73 8.51 7.98
C GLN A 151 2.56 7.77 7.32
N ILE A 152 1.49 8.51 7.05
CA ILE A 152 0.40 8.09 6.18
C ILE A 152 0.32 9.07 5.02
N GLN A 153 0.40 8.57 3.80
CA GLN A 153 0.13 9.35 2.59
C GLN A 153 -1.20 8.92 1.98
N VAL A 154 -2.06 9.88 1.74
CA VAL A 154 -3.35 9.67 1.07
C VAL A 154 -3.14 9.75 -0.43
N GLU A 155 -3.30 8.65 -1.15
CA GLU A 155 -3.20 8.65 -2.61
C GLU A 155 -4.47 9.26 -3.25
N ARG A 156 -4.31 10.03 -4.33
CA ARG A 156 -5.45 10.58 -5.07
C ARG A 156 -6.27 9.43 -5.69
N ASN A 157 -7.56 9.32 -5.32
CA ASN A 157 -8.45 8.25 -5.78
C ASN A 157 -7.89 6.84 -5.55
N GLY A 158 -7.08 6.67 -4.51
CA GLY A 158 -6.33 5.46 -4.19
C GLY A 158 -6.30 5.13 -2.70
N PRO A 159 -5.45 4.19 -2.30
CA PRO A 159 -5.31 3.73 -0.92
C PRO A 159 -4.61 4.73 -0.01
N TYR A 160 -4.44 4.33 1.25
CA TYR A 160 -3.44 4.91 2.15
C TYR A 160 -2.11 4.19 1.96
N TRP A 161 -1.03 4.92 1.73
CA TRP A 161 0.34 4.41 1.79
C TRP A 161 0.83 4.57 3.22
N ILE A 162 1.25 3.48 3.83
CA ILE A 162 1.68 3.45 5.23
C ILE A 162 3.19 3.21 5.26
N LEU A 163 3.88 4.05 6.00
CA LEU A 163 5.33 4.00 6.21
C LEU A 163 5.64 3.99 7.71
N ASP A 164 6.52 3.07 8.13
CA ASP A 164 7.01 2.93 9.51
C ASP A 164 5.95 2.80 10.60
N VAL A 165 4.82 2.18 10.28
CA VAL A 165 3.76 1.89 11.24
C VAL A 165 3.47 0.39 11.22
N PRO A 166 3.41 -0.29 12.37
CA PRO A 166 3.05 -1.70 12.41
C PRO A 166 1.69 -1.97 11.76
N SER A 167 1.59 -3.07 11.03
CA SER A 167 0.34 -3.49 10.39
C SER A 167 -0.76 -3.74 11.42
N PRO A 168 -2.02 -3.32 11.15
CA PRO A 168 -3.15 -3.49 12.07
C PRO A 168 -3.54 -4.96 12.31
N VAL A 169 -3.13 -5.86 11.44
CA VAL A 169 -3.45 -7.29 11.49
C VAL A 169 -2.22 -8.20 11.36
N GLY A 170 -1.01 -7.62 11.42
CA GLY A 170 0.25 -8.34 11.23
C GLY A 170 0.54 -8.71 9.78
N LEU A 171 1.59 -9.49 9.58
CA LEU A 171 2.00 -9.99 8.26
C LEU A 171 1.09 -11.15 7.85
N GLN A 172 0.51 -11.10 6.65
CA GLN A 172 -0.45 -12.09 6.16
C GLN A 172 -0.10 -12.67 4.79
N ALA A 173 1.05 -12.32 4.25
CA ALA A 173 1.47 -12.77 2.91
C ALA A 173 2.98 -12.98 2.84
N GLU A 174 3.42 -13.84 1.93
CA GLU A 174 4.83 -14.04 1.64
C GLU A 174 5.49 -12.72 1.22
N ASN A 175 6.66 -12.43 1.79
CA ASN A 175 7.45 -11.23 1.52
C ASN A 175 6.73 -9.90 1.80
N MET A 176 5.76 -9.89 2.70
CA MET A 176 5.10 -8.66 3.14
C MET A 176 6.05 -7.82 4.01
N SER A 177 6.17 -6.53 3.69
CA SER A 177 6.95 -5.60 4.49
C SER A 177 6.21 -5.20 5.77
N GLU A 178 6.90 -5.19 6.92
CA GLU A 178 6.38 -4.63 8.17
C GLU A 178 6.37 -3.09 8.18
N ARG A 179 7.22 -2.48 7.36
CA ARG A 179 7.45 -1.03 7.35
C ARG A 179 6.70 -0.31 6.24
N LYS A 180 6.26 -1.03 5.19
CA LYS A 180 5.65 -0.43 4.01
C LYS A 180 4.53 -1.31 3.47
N TYR A 181 3.30 -0.77 3.49
CA TYR A 181 2.12 -1.44 2.97
C TYR A 181 1.02 -0.44 2.61
N VAL A 182 -0.03 -0.89 1.99
CA VAL A 182 -1.16 -0.04 1.57
C VAL A 182 -2.48 -0.54 2.13
N LEU A 183 -3.30 0.38 2.67
CA LEU A 183 -4.60 0.07 3.23
C LEU A 183 -5.73 0.58 2.34
N CYS A 184 -6.75 -0.24 2.19
CA CYS A 184 -7.94 0.07 1.40
C CYS A 184 -8.66 1.32 1.95
N ARG A 185 -9.03 2.23 1.02
CA ARG A 185 -9.80 3.44 1.32
C ARG A 185 -11.17 3.46 0.63
N CYS A 186 -11.32 2.71 -0.46
CA CYS A 186 -12.56 2.67 -1.25
C CYS A 186 -13.61 1.67 -0.72
N GLY A 187 -13.27 0.82 0.23
CA GLY A 187 -14.15 -0.19 0.81
C GLY A 187 -14.41 -1.44 -0.07
N LYS A 188 -13.85 -1.48 -1.30
CA LYS A 188 -14.17 -2.52 -2.30
C LYS A 188 -13.09 -3.59 -2.47
N SER A 189 -11.91 -3.44 -1.81
CA SER A 189 -10.87 -4.46 -1.85
C SER A 189 -11.38 -5.81 -1.36
N GLY A 190 -11.03 -6.87 -2.07
CA GLY A 190 -11.23 -8.25 -1.64
C GLY A 190 -10.17 -8.73 -0.64
N ASN A 191 -9.14 -7.92 -0.38
CA ASN A 191 -8.04 -8.22 0.54
C ASN A 191 -8.01 -7.27 1.75
N LYS A 192 -9.19 -6.79 2.22
CA LYS A 192 -9.26 -5.86 3.36
C LYS A 192 -8.58 -6.41 4.63
N PRO A 193 -7.80 -5.61 5.35
CA PRO A 193 -7.71 -4.15 5.25
C PRO A 193 -6.79 -3.64 4.14
N TYR A 194 -6.03 -4.49 3.45
CA TYR A 194 -5.10 -4.11 2.41
C TYR A 194 -5.79 -3.73 1.11
N CYS A 195 -5.10 -2.97 0.27
CA CYS A 195 -5.57 -2.61 -1.07
C CYS A 195 -5.09 -3.65 -2.07
N ASP A 196 -5.98 -4.10 -2.95
CA ASP A 196 -5.71 -5.02 -4.05
C ASP A 196 -5.88 -4.38 -5.44
N GLY A 197 -6.03 -3.06 -5.49
CA GLY A 197 -6.20 -2.32 -6.74
C GLY A 197 -7.65 -2.19 -7.24
N THR A 198 -8.63 -2.84 -6.60
CA THR A 198 -10.05 -2.81 -7.02
C THR A 198 -10.60 -1.38 -7.18
N HIS A 199 -10.04 -0.37 -6.48
CA HIS A 199 -10.44 1.04 -6.64
C HIS A 199 -10.31 1.54 -8.08
N HIS A 200 -9.40 0.99 -8.90
CA HIS A 200 -9.27 1.29 -10.33
C HIS A 200 -10.45 0.73 -11.11
N ASP A 201 -10.81 -0.53 -10.87
CA ASP A 201 -11.89 -1.22 -11.60
C ASP A 201 -13.25 -0.57 -11.36
N VAL A 202 -13.51 -0.17 -10.10
CA VAL A 202 -14.75 0.52 -9.73
C VAL A 202 -14.69 2.03 -9.97
N LYS A 203 -13.57 2.55 -10.50
CA LYS A 203 -13.38 3.98 -10.78
C LYS A 203 -13.69 4.89 -9.59
N TRP A 204 -13.29 4.44 -8.39
CA TRP A 204 -13.55 5.17 -7.15
C TRP A 204 -12.82 6.52 -7.12
N LYS A 205 -13.51 7.57 -6.58
CA LYS A 205 -12.99 8.94 -6.50
C LYS A 205 -13.13 9.53 -5.11
#